data_5eb9db43f0be50f34225d05af0f6f455
#
_entry.id   5eb9db43f0be50f34225d05af0f6f455
#
_cell.length_a   1.000
_cell.length_b   1.000
_cell.length_c   1.000
_cell.angle_alpha   90.00
_cell.angle_beta   90.00
_cell.angle_gamma   90.00
#
_symmetry.space_group_name_H-M   'P 1'
#
loop_
_entity.id
_entity.type
_entity.pdbx_description
1 polymer ?
#
loop_
_entity_poly.entity_id
_entity_poly.type
_entity_poly.pdbx_seq_one_letter_code
_entity_poly.pdbx_strand_id
1 'polypeptide(L)'
;MVAELLNQDNIDMFIRCMKRYPIGIVGPADYTYKLSDKIGPNIKTLKKLSRQINYKFDSNNEFFIGGSMFFSTIEAVEPILQLNLSIDMFESEPIPVDGTMAHAIERFFGIACSKQGLAIVDINFIQSL
;
A
#
# COMPACT_ATOMS: atom_id res chain seq x y z
N MET A 1 5.68 1.13 -16.02
CA MET A 1 4.90 0.79 -14.80
C MET A 1 3.74 -0.15 -15.12
N VAL A 2 2.77 0.27 -15.91
CA VAL A 2 1.59 -0.56 -16.21
C VAL A 2 1.98 -1.84 -16.94
N ALA A 3 2.87 -1.77 -17.93
CA ALA A 3 3.30 -2.92 -18.71
C ALA A 3 3.98 -4.01 -17.85
N GLU A 4 4.73 -3.62 -16.81
CA GLU A 4 5.35 -4.57 -15.88
C GLU A 4 4.29 -5.34 -15.10
N LEU A 5 3.24 -4.64 -14.65
CA LEU A 5 2.21 -5.24 -13.81
C LEU A 5 1.20 -6.05 -14.62
N LEU A 6 0.86 -5.61 -15.82
CA LEU A 6 -0.19 -6.22 -16.63
C LEU A 6 0.31 -7.25 -17.66
N ASN A 7 1.59 -7.62 -17.59
CA ASN A 7 2.13 -8.70 -18.40
C ASN A 7 1.60 -10.04 -17.90
N GLN A 8 1.07 -10.89 -18.79
CA GLN A 8 0.45 -12.16 -18.40
C GLN A 8 1.41 -13.08 -17.62
N ASP A 9 2.65 -13.17 -18.06
CA ASP A 9 3.64 -14.02 -17.38
C ASP A 9 3.92 -13.52 -15.95
N ASN A 10 3.97 -12.19 -15.77
CA ASN A 10 4.16 -11.58 -14.47
C ASN A 10 2.94 -11.79 -13.57
N ILE A 11 1.73 -11.65 -14.10
CA ILE A 11 0.50 -11.89 -13.35
C ILE A 11 0.46 -13.33 -12.82
N ASP A 12 0.75 -14.29 -13.66
CA ASP A 12 0.78 -15.69 -13.26
C ASP A 12 1.83 -15.95 -12.17
N MET A 13 2.98 -15.31 -12.28
CA MET A 13 4.05 -15.38 -11.29
C MET A 13 3.62 -14.76 -9.96
N PHE A 14 2.96 -13.59 -9.98
CA PHE A 14 2.45 -12.94 -8.77
C PHE A 14 1.45 -13.84 -8.05
N ILE A 15 0.52 -14.43 -8.78
CA ILE A 15 -0.49 -15.33 -8.21
C ILE A 15 0.18 -16.51 -7.51
N ARG A 16 1.17 -17.15 -8.16
CA ARG A 16 1.91 -18.27 -7.58
C ARG A 16 2.65 -17.86 -6.31
N CYS A 17 3.33 -16.72 -6.36
CA CYS A 17 4.09 -16.23 -5.19
C CYS A 17 3.20 -15.85 -4.03
N MET A 18 2.06 -15.22 -4.29
CA MET A 18 1.10 -14.84 -3.26
C MET A 18 0.45 -16.06 -2.59
N LYS A 19 0.33 -17.17 -3.32
CA LYS A 19 -0.17 -18.44 -2.74
C LYS A 19 0.87 -19.14 -1.88
N ARG A 20 2.15 -18.98 -2.19
CA ARG A 20 3.24 -19.71 -1.54
C ARG A 20 3.86 -18.95 -0.37
N TYR A 21 3.95 -17.62 -0.47
CA TYR A 21 4.64 -16.77 0.50
C TYR A 21 3.66 -15.76 1.09
N PRO A 22 3.95 -15.21 2.29
CA PRO A 22 3.11 -14.18 2.90
C PRO A 22 3.34 -12.81 2.24
N ILE A 23 3.05 -12.72 0.95
CA ILE A 23 3.14 -11.51 0.14
C ILE A 23 1.73 -11.01 -0.13
N GLY A 24 1.45 -9.76 0.25
CA GLY A 24 0.14 -9.15 0.06
C GLY A 24 0.08 -8.17 -1.09
N ILE A 25 1.18 -7.45 -1.36
CA ILE A 25 1.24 -6.42 -2.39
C ILE A 25 2.50 -6.61 -3.23
N VAL A 26 2.34 -6.53 -4.54
CA VAL A 26 3.45 -6.50 -5.50
C VAL A 26 3.35 -5.22 -6.33
N GLY A 27 4.36 -4.37 -6.24
CA GLY A 27 4.43 -3.12 -6.97
C GLY A 27 5.43 -3.14 -8.12
N PRO A 28 5.43 -2.10 -8.96
CA PRO A 28 6.42 -1.94 -10.00
C PRO A 28 7.80 -1.63 -9.41
N ALA A 29 8.85 -1.91 -10.17
CA ALA A 29 10.21 -1.59 -9.76
C ALA A 29 10.36 -0.09 -9.47
N ASP A 30 11.16 0.24 -8.46
CA ASP A 30 11.54 1.61 -8.09
C ASP A 30 10.41 2.50 -7.54
N TYR A 31 9.26 1.91 -7.17
CA TYR A 31 8.12 2.65 -6.61
C TYR A 31 7.77 2.25 -5.18
N THR A 32 8.60 1.38 -4.58
CA THR A 32 8.44 1.00 -3.18
C THR A 32 9.22 1.96 -2.30
N TYR A 33 8.54 2.63 -1.39
CA TYR A 33 9.13 3.62 -0.49
C TYR A 33 8.99 3.20 0.97
N LYS A 34 10.00 3.54 1.76
CA LYS A 34 9.91 3.43 3.20
C LYS A 34 9.03 4.56 3.73
N LEU A 35 8.06 4.22 4.58
CA LEU A 35 7.10 5.20 5.06
C LEU A 35 7.77 6.38 5.75
N SER A 36 8.78 6.13 6.61
CA SER A 36 9.47 7.20 7.32
C SER A 36 10.11 8.25 6.40
N ASP A 37 10.51 7.86 5.19
CA ASP A 37 11.13 8.77 4.23
C ASP A 37 10.13 9.65 3.51
N LYS A 38 8.86 9.26 3.48
CA LYS A 38 7.80 9.91 2.69
C LYS A 38 6.54 10.23 3.50
N ILE A 39 6.59 10.11 4.82
CA ILE A 39 5.40 10.30 5.65
C ILE A 39 4.89 11.75 5.59
N GLY A 40 5.80 12.74 5.55
CA GLY A 40 5.46 14.14 5.41
C GLY A 40 4.38 14.60 6.40
N PRO A 41 3.43 15.43 5.95
CA PRO A 41 2.35 15.95 6.80
C PRO A 41 1.22 14.94 7.05
N ASN A 42 1.38 13.68 6.66
CA ASN A 42 0.33 12.66 6.75
C ASN A 42 0.30 11.91 8.09
N ILE A 43 1.26 12.16 8.99
CA ILE A 43 1.44 11.38 10.22
C ILE A 43 0.19 11.34 11.10
N LYS A 44 -0.47 12.47 11.30
CA LYS A 44 -1.67 12.54 12.17
C LYS A 44 -2.82 11.74 11.57
N THR A 45 -3.05 11.89 10.28
CA THR A 45 -4.11 11.17 9.56
C THR A 45 -3.83 9.66 9.59
N LEU A 46 -2.59 9.25 9.31
CA LEU A 46 -2.22 7.85 9.35
C LEU A 46 -2.39 7.22 10.73
N LYS A 47 -2.02 7.94 11.79
CA LYS A 47 -2.23 7.47 13.17
C LYS A 47 -3.71 7.31 13.49
N LYS A 48 -4.54 8.26 13.06
CA LYS A 48 -5.99 8.20 13.24
C LYS A 48 -6.59 6.98 12.53
N LEU A 49 -6.23 6.77 11.26
CA LEU A 49 -6.71 5.63 10.48
C LEU A 49 -6.24 4.30 11.08
N SER A 50 -5.00 4.25 11.51
CA SER A 50 -4.40 3.05 12.11
C SER A 50 -5.12 2.64 13.40
N ARG A 51 -5.52 3.62 14.22
CA ARG A 51 -6.31 3.37 15.43
C ARG A 51 -7.67 2.76 15.09
N GLN A 52 -8.28 3.15 13.98
CA GLN A 52 -9.58 2.61 13.55
C GLN A 52 -9.51 1.12 13.20
N ILE A 53 -8.34 0.62 12.84
CA ILE A 53 -8.12 -0.80 12.54
C ILE A 53 -7.36 -1.53 13.66
N ASN A 54 -7.23 -0.90 14.83
CA ASN A 54 -6.52 -1.46 15.99
C ASN A 54 -5.09 -1.90 15.67
N TYR A 55 -4.36 -1.08 14.93
CA TYR A 55 -2.98 -1.35 14.56
C TYR A 55 -2.09 -0.14 14.86
N LYS A 56 -0.99 -0.38 15.56
CA LYS A 56 0.03 0.64 15.82
C LYS A 56 1.21 0.38 14.89
N PHE A 57 1.45 1.29 13.96
CA PHE A 57 2.54 1.16 13.01
C PHE A 57 3.81 1.86 13.52
N ASP A 58 4.96 1.37 13.05
CA ASP A 58 6.25 2.04 13.16
C ASP A 58 6.68 2.45 11.75
N SER A 59 6.74 3.74 11.48
CA SER A 59 7.05 4.26 10.15
C SER A 59 8.41 3.80 9.60
N ASN A 60 9.33 3.40 10.48
CA ASN A 60 10.63 2.87 10.06
C ASN A 60 10.56 1.44 9.53
N ASN A 61 9.47 0.74 9.80
CA ASN A 61 9.27 -0.66 9.39
C ASN A 61 8.10 -0.84 8.42
N GLU A 62 7.52 0.27 7.94
CA GLU A 62 6.42 0.23 6.98
C GLU A 62 6.87 0.71 5.61
N PHE A 63 6.26 0.12 4.58
CA PHE A 63 6.51 0.45 3.18
C PHE A 63 5.19 0.68 2.46
N PHE A 64 5.23 1.38 1.34
CA PHE A 64 4.08 1.58 0.48
C PHE A 64 4.50 1.71 -0.98
N ILE A 65 3.55 1.56 -1.88
CA ILE A 65 3.79 1.73 -3.31
C ILE A 65 3.33 3.14 -3.72
N GLY A 66 4.27 3.98 -4.15
CA GLY A 66 3.94 5.30 -4.67
C GLY A 66 3.17 5.18 -5.98
N GLY A 67 2.15 6.03 -6.14
CA GLY A 67 1.29 6.02 -7.31
C GLY A 67 0.13 5.04 -7.24
N SER A 68 0.02 4.24 -6.20
CA SER A 68 -1.09 3.31 -5.95
C SER A 68 -1.36 2.32 -7.09
N MET A 69 -0.33 1.97 -7.87
CA MET A 69 -0.40 0.95 -8.90
C MET A 69 0.28 -0.33 -8.41
N PHE A 70 -0.51 -1.33 -8.06
CA PHE A 70 0.03 -2.58 -7.55
C PHE A 70 -0.96 -3.73 -7.73
N PHE A 71 -0.46 -4.95 -7.67
CA PHE A 71 -1.26 -6.14 -7.45
C PHE A 71 -1.35 -6.42 -5.96
N SER A 72 -2.54 -6.79 -5.49
CA SER A 72 -2.69 -7.20 -4.10
C SER A 72 -3.59 -8.42 -3.97
N THR A 73 -3.42 -9.14 -2.86
CA THR A 73 -4.45 -10.05 -2.39
C THR A 73 -5.59 -9.23 -1.80
N ILE A 74 -6.78 -9.79 -1.78
CA ILE A 74 -7.93 -9.16 -1.11
C ILE A 74 -7.62 -9.00 0.38
N GLU A 75 -7.02 -10.02 0.99
CA GLU A 75 -6.63 -10.01 2.41
C GLU A 75 -5.77 -8.80 2.76
N ALA A 76 -4.81 -8.44 1.92
CA ALA A 76 -3.89 -7.34 2.18
C ALA A 76 -4.60 -5.98 2.32
N VAL A 77 -5.69 -5.77 1.58
CA VAL A 77 -6.40 -4.49 1.55
C VAL A 77 -7.69 -4.51 2.37
N GLU A 78 -8.07 -5.64 2.89
CA GLU A 78 -9.31 -5.81 3.67
C GLU A 78 -9.45 -4.82 4.82
N PRO A 79 -8.39 -4.47 5.59
CA PRO A 79 -8.52 -3.48 6.65
C PRO A 79 -9.00 -2.10 6.19
N ILE A 80 -8.80 -1.75 4.93
CA ILE A 80 -9.30 -0.49 4.35
C ILE A 80 -10.83 -0.42 4.47
N LEU A 81 -11.52 -1.54 4.34
CA LEU A 81 -12.97 -1.60 4.43
C LEU A 81 -13.48 -1.22 5.82
N GLN A 82 -12.66 -1.39 6.86
CA GLN A 82 -13.00 -1.06 8.24
C GLN A 82 -13.01 0.46 8.48
N LEU A 83 -12.44 1.24 7.56
CA LEU A 83 -12.36 2.70 7.70
C LEU A 83 -13.67 3.40 7.37
N ASN A 84 -14.61 2.71 6.71
CA ASN A 84 -15.89 3.29 6.25
C ASN A 84 -15.69 4.60 5.50
N LEU A 85 -14.77 4.60 4.54
CA LEU A 85 -14.43 5.80 3.77
C LEU A 85 -15.63 6.27 2.96
N SER A 86 -15.82 7.59 2.93
CA SER A 86 -16.82 8.25 2.07
C SER A 86 -16.14 9.37 1.30
N ILE A 87 -16.76 9.79 0.20
CA ILE A 87 -16.20 10.84 -0.65
C ILE A 87 -16.02 12.16 0.10
N ASP A 88 -16.85 12.42 1.10
CA ASP A 88 -16.80 13.64 1.90
C ASP A 88 -15.52 13.75 2.74
N MET A 89 -14.82 12.67 2.96
CA MET A 89 -13.55 12.64 3.70
C MET A 89 -12.38 13.12 2.86
N PHE A 90 -12.56 13.24 1.53
CA PHE A 90 -11.50 13.64 0.61
C PHE A 90 -11.65 15.12 0.25
N GLU A 91 -10.52 15.80 0.15
CA GLU A 91 -10.48 17.23 -0.16
C GLU A 91 -10.93 17.48 -1.61
N SER A 92 -11.57 18.63 -1.83
CA SER A 92 -11.99 19.06 -3.16
C SER A 92 -10.80 19.52 -4.01
N GLU A 93 -10.91 19.33 -5.31
CA GLU A 93 -9.92 19.88 -6.26
C GLU A 93 -9.97 21.43 -6.29
N PRO A 94 -8.83 22.13 -6.46
CA PRO A 94 -7.48 21.56 -6.60
C PRO A 94 -6.90 21.13 -5.25
N ILE A 95 -6.17 20.02 -5.22
CA ILE A 95 -5.53 19.53 -4.01
C ILE A 95 -4.06 19.96 -3.95
N PRO A 96 -3.48 20.12 -2.75
CA PRO A 96 -2.05 20.37 -2.60
C PRO A 96 -1.21 19.15 -3.01
N VAL A 97 0.10 19.34 -3.08
CA VAL A 97 1.04 18.28 -3.50
C VAL A 97 1.07 17.12 -2.51
N ASP A 98 0.78 17.38 -1.23
CA ASP A 98 0.83 16.36 -0.18
C ASP A 98 -0.09 16.76 0.99
N GLY A 99 -0.36 15.83 1.89
CA GLY A 99 -1.08 16.08 3.14
C GLY A 99 -2.59 15.94 3.08
N THR A 100 -3.14 15.48 1.95
CA THR A 100 -4.59 15.22 1.84
C THR A 100 -4.94 13.80 2.27
N MET A 101 -6.24 13.51 2.40
CA MET A 101 -6.72 12.16 2.67
C MET A 101 -6.26 11.17 1.59
N ALA A 102 -6.27 11.58 0.32
CA ALA A 102 -5.79 10.73 -0.77
C ALA A 102 -4.32 10.33 -0.59
N HIS A 103 -3.47 11.27 -0.19
CA HIS A 103 -2.06 11.00 0.09
C HIS A 103 -1.88 10.06 1.28
N ALA A 104 -2.70 10.23 2.33
CA ALA A 104 -2.68 9.33 3.47
C ALA A 104 -3.11 7.92 3.09
N ILE A 105 -4.17 7.76 2.29
CA ILE A 105 -4.66 6.45 1.85
C ILE A 105 -3.63 5.75 0.95
N GLU A 106 -2.95 6.48 0.08
CA GLU A 106 -1.86 5.90 -0.73
C GLU A 106 -0.85 5.17 0.16
N ARG A 107 -0.48 5.79 1.26
CA ARG A 107 0.47 5.22 2.23
C ARG A 107 -0.16 4.15 3.12
N PHE A 108 -1.45 4.28 3.38
CA PHE A 108 -2.16 3.39 4.29
C PHE A 108 -2.34 1.98 3.75
N PHE A 109 -2.31 1.78 2.43
CA PHE A 109 -2.33 0.44 1.84
C PHE A 109 -1.19 -0.42 2.40
N GLY A 110 -0.01 0.17 2.59
CA GLY A 110 1.12 -0.52 3.20
C GLY A 110 0.86 -0.93 4.64
N ILE A 111 0.29 -0.02 5.41
CA ILE A 111 -0.06 -0.28 6.81
C ILE A 111 -1.11 -1.39 6.92
N ALA A 112 -2.13 -1.34 6.06
CA ALA A 112 -3.17 -2.36 6.02
C ALA A 112 -2.58 -3.75 5.72
N CYS A 113 -1.68 -3.82 4.76
CA CYS A 113 -0.97 -5.04 4.39
C CYS A 113 -0.16 -5.60 5.57
N SER A 114 0.59 -4.74 6.25
CA SER A 114 1.39 -5.12 7.42
C SER A 114 0.54 -5.62 8.57
N LYS A 115 -0.62 -5.02 8.80
CA LYS A 115 -1.56 -5.50 9.84
C LYS A 115 -1.92 -6.96 9.62
N GLN A 116 -2.05 -7.38 8.39
CA GLN A 116 -2.39 -8.77 8.03
C GLN A 116 -1.17 -9.71 8.07
N GLY A 117 0.00 -9.21 8.45
CA GLY A 117 1.22 -10.01 8.48
C GLY A 117 1.77 -10.31 7.10
N LEU A 118 1.40 -9.52 6.10
CA LEU A 118 1.79 -9.73 4.71
C LEU A 118 2.84 -8.71 4.29
N ALA A 119 3.73 -9.13 3.38
CA ALA A 119 4.82 -8.29 2.89
C ALA A 119 4.41 -7.51 1.65
N ILE A 120 5.07 -6.36 1.47
CA ILE A 120 5.06 -5.57 0.25
C ILE A 120 6.39 -5.81 -0.45
N VAL A 121 6.35 -6.19 -1.69
CA VAL A 121 7.54 -6.42 -2.51
C VAL A 121 7.36 -5.78 -3.88
N ASP A 122 8.46 -5.64 -4.61
CA ASP A 122 8.39 -5.21 -6.00
C ASP A 122 8.58 -6.40 -6.95
N ILE A 123 8.40 -6.12 -8.25
CA ILE A 123 8.54 -7.15 -9.28
C ILE A 123 9.94 -7.76 -9.31
N ASN A 124 10.99 -6.98 -9.01
CA ASN A 124 12.36 -7.48 -9.02
C ASN A 124 12.56 -8.56 -7.95
N PHE A 125 11.98 -8.35 -6.77
CA PHE A 125 12.01 -9.35 -5.71
C PHE A 125 11.32 -10.65 -6.15
N ILE A 126 10.14 -10.53 -6.76
CA ILE A 126 9.38 -11.69 -7.25
C ILE A 126 10.19 -12.46 -8.29
N GLN A 127 10.84 -11.78 -9.22
CA GLN A 127 11.65 -12.40 -10.27
C GLN A 127 12.88 -13.10 -9.72
N SER A 128 13.33 -12.75 -8.51
CA SER A 128 14.48 -13.36 -7.85
C SER A 128 14.16 -14.64 -7.09
N LEU A 129 12.88 -14.95 -6.92
CA LEU A 129 12.45 -16.14 -6.17
C LEU A 129 12.58 -17.46 -6.94
#